data_905032ded201870f288de8ffc1f5dd8d
#
_entry.id   905032ded201870f288de8ffc1f5dd8d
#
_cell.length_a   1.000
_cell.length_b   1.000
_cell.length_c   1.000
_cell.angle_alpha   90.00
_cell.angle_beta   90.00
_cell.angle_gamma   90.00
#
_symmetry.space_group_name_H-M   'P 1'
#
loop_
_entity.id
_entity.type
_entity.pdbx_description
1 polymer ?
#
loop_
_entity_poly.entity_id
_entity_poly.type
_entity_poly.pdbx_seq_one_letter_code
_entity_poly.pdbx_strand_id
1 'polypeptide(L)'
;MPTQERPADISVVILTYFHEPYIAKCLDSVLAQETDLRVDILVGDDASQDRTPEIIRGYAARYPDRIQVVFHEENVGATQNGADVGALVRGKYVAYLEGDDYWLDPHKLQKQWDILEAHPEYSACCGKCVVIDENGQPDYTRTPHFVWNRRLYTLDDLVETWNIPGQMSTLMYRTVLNGVTQEAASLAYQAHRTVGDKTQTLLLLAHGPIYCSGDVLSCYRSVDKSGGHNWFSIHHSNPYRNYDMFMYPCKLETWARKHMDLPRDKHFGKRSEYRFCRFVEELVREPSWTRVKYLAEMVTGSHQPVKYSWTILKALIEME
;
A
#
# COMPACT_ATOMS: atom_id res chain seq x y z
N MET A 1 -0.81 42.20 3.23
CA MET A 1 -0.76 41.00 4.08
C MET A 1 -0.93 39.81 3.16
N PRO A 2 -0.08 38.79 3.17
CA PRO A 2 -0.36 37.61 2.39
C PRO A 2 -1.67 37.02 2.93
N THR A 3 -2.63 36.82 2.07
CA THR A 3 -3.87 36.09 2.35
C THR A 3 -3.43 34.71 2.84
N GLN A 4 -3.70 34.36 4.11
CA GLN A 4 -3.55 32.99 4.60
C GLN A 4 -4.43 32.14 3.69
N GLU A 5 -3.82 31.45 2.76
CA GLU A 5 -4.55 30.51 1.91
C GLU A 5 -5.20 29.46 2.81
N ARG A 6 -6.51 29.28 2.64
CA ARG A 6 -7.25 28.23 3.31
C ARG A 6 -6.55 26.89 2.98
N PRO A 7 -6.23 26.02 3.96
CA PRO A 7 -5.63 24.73 3.70
C PRO A 7 -6.51 23.88 2.77
N ALA A 8 -5.92 22.94 2.04
CA ALA A 8 -6.67 21.99 1.24
C ALA A 8 -7.64 21.19 2.11
N ASP A 9 -8.77 20.82 1.53
CA ASP A 9 -9.71 19.89 2.18
C ASP A 9 -9.21 18.45 1.98
N ILE A 10 -8.68 18.15 0.79
CA ILE A 10 -8.12 16.83 0.43
C ILE A 10 -6.77 17.03 -0.25
N SER A 11 -5.75 16.25 0.18
CA SER A 11 -4.50 16.07 -0.54
C SER A 11 -4.54 14.74 -1.29
N VAL A 12 -4.37 14.79 -2.61
CA VAL A 12 -4.23 13.59 -3.45
C VAL A 12 -2.75 13.27 -3.59
N VAL A 13 -2.32 12.12 -3.09
CA VAL A 13 -0.94 11.62 -3.19
C VAL A 13 -0.84 10.66 -4.36
N ILE A 14 0.04 10.99 -5.31
CA ILE A 14 0.33 10.15 -6.49
C ILE A 14 1.80 9.75 -6.45
N LEU A 15 2.08 8.44 -6.44
CA LEU A 15 3.44 7.92 -6.54
C LEU A 15 3.66 7.31 -7.91
N THR A 16 4.83 7.60 -8.50
CA THR A 16 5.12 7.14 -9.87
C THR A 16 6.59 6.73 -10.04
N TYR A 17 6.80 5.72 -10.91
CA TYR A 17 8.10 5.24 -11.34
C TYR A 17 7.98 4.50 -12.67
N PHE A 18 8.51 5.09 -13.78
CA PHE A 18 8.40 4.58 -15.15
C PHE A 18 6.94 4.41 -15.64
N HIS A 19 6.11 5.44 -15.44
CA HIS A 19 4.70 5.43 -15.83
C HIS A 19 4.39 6.34 -17.04
N GLU A 20 5.36 6.56 -17.95
CA GLU A 20 5.18 7.39 -19.16
C GLU A 20 3.85 7.13 -19.91
N PRO A 21 3.42 5.86 -20.16
CA PRO A 21 2.20 5.59 -20.89
C PRO A 21 0.90 5.91 -20.12
N TYR A 22 0.99 6.10 -18.79
CA TYR A 22 -0.16 6.07 -17.90
C TYR A 22 -0.37 7.36 -17.12
N ILE A 23 0.71 8.05 -16.73
CA ILE A 23 0.68 9.16 -15.78
C ILE A 23 -0.23 10.32 -16.24
N ALA A 24 -0.33 10.58 -17.53
CA ALA A 24 -1.24 11.61 -18.06
C ALA A 24 -2.70 11.27 -17.73
N LYS A 25 -3.13 10.03 -17.98
CA LYS A 25 -4.49 9.57 -17.67
C LYS A 25 -4.77 9.56 -16.17
N CYS A 26 -3.76 9.20 -15.35
CA CYS A 26 -3.82 9.28 -13.90
C CYS A 26 -4.16 10.72 -13.46
N LEU A 27 -3.35 11.70 -13.87
CA LEU A 27 -3.52 13.13 -13.54
C LEU A 27 -4.85 13.68 -14.06
N ASP A 28 -5.24 13.36 -15.29
CA ASP A 28 -6.51 13.78 -15.87
C ASP A 28 -7.71 13.29 -15.06
N SER A 29 -7.66 12.05 -14.55
CA SER A 29 -8.74 11.48 -13.74
C SER A 29 -8.93 12.18 -12.39
N VAL A 30 -7.84 12.70 -11.81
CA VAL A 30 -7.88 13.50 -10.59
C VAL A 30 -8.36 14.93 -10.88
N LEU A 31 -7.90 15.52 -11.97
CA LEU A 31 -8.32 16.88 -12.39
C LEU A 31 -9.79 16.92 -12.81
N ALA A 32 -10.35 15.80 -13.29
CA ALA A 32 -11.75 15.65 -13.69
C ALA A 32 -12.71 15.40 -12.51
N GLN A 33 -12.23 15.39 -11.25
CA GLN A 33 -13.11 15.21 -10.11
C GLN A 33 -14.05 16.40 -9.92
N GLU A 34 -15.36 16.10 -9.83
CA GLU A 34 -16.44 17.05 -9.64
C GLU A 34 -16.71 17.21 -8.13
N THR A 35 -16.21 18.31 -7.56
CA THR A 35 -16.36 18.64 -6.14
C THR A 35 -16.12 20.14 -5.91
N ASP A 36 -16.78 20.70 -4.91
CA ASP A 36 -16.54 22.07 -4.41
C ASP A 36 -15.39 22.13 -3.39
N LEU A 37 -14.77 20.99 -3.07
CA LEU A 37 -13.67 20.89 -2.12
C LEU A 37 -12.37 21.41 -2.73
N ARG A 38 -11.53 22.00 -1.90
CA ARG A 38 -10.18 22.38 -2.31
C ARG A 38 -9.28 21.15 -2.31
N VAL A 39 -8.84 20.74 -3.51
CA VAL A 39 -8.01 19.56 -3.73
C VAL A 39 -6.62 20.00 -4.20
N ASP A 40 -5.57 19.64 -3.47
CA ASP A 40 -4.18 19.69 -3.92
C ASP A 40 -3.72 18.30 -4.38
N ILE A 41 -2.80 18.29 -5.33
CA ILE A 41 -2.25 17.07 -5.96
C ILE A 41 -0.75 17.05 -5.69
N LEU A 42 -0.29 16.05 -4.97
CA LEU A 42 1.09 15.88 -4.56
C LEU A 42 1.67 14.68 -5.32
N VAL A 43 2.63 14.92 -6.21
CA VAL A 43 3.19 13.87 -7.06
C VAL A 43 4.63 13.59 -6.66
N GLY A 44 4.97 12.33 -6.44
CA GLY A 44 6.35 11.88 -6.22
C GLY A 44 6.84 11.02 -7.36
N ASP A 45 7.87 11.47 -8.07
CA ASP A 45 8.55 10.69 -9.10
C ASP A 45 9.86 10.14 -8.55
N ASP A 46 9.99 8.82 -8.55
CA ASP A 46 11.09 8.08 -7.96
C ASP A 46 12.27 7.88 -8.94
N ALA A 47 12.74 8.99 -9.52
CA ALA A 47 13.84 9.04 -10.49
C ALA A 47 13.57 8.27 -11.79
N SER A 48 12.38 8.41 -12.37
CA SER A 48 12.03 7.83 -13.67
C SER A 48 12.95 8.35 -14.78
N GLN A 49 13.43 7.43 -15.65
CA GLN A 49 14.32 7.75 -16.76
C GLN A 49 13.61 7.80 -18.12
N ASP A 50 12.29 7.53 -18.14
CA ASP A 50 11.42 7.72 -19.28
C ASP A 50 10.85 9.14 -19.31
N ARG A 51 9.81 9.42 -20.10
CA ARG A 51 9.19 10.73 -20.19
C ARG A 51 8.22 11.07 -19.05
N THR A 52 8.10 10.21 -18.02
CA THR A 52 7.24 10.46 -16.85
C THR A 52 7.50 11.85 -16.24
N PRO A 53 8.77 12.25 -15.91
CA PRO A 53 9.04 13.54 -15.29
C PRO A 53 8.71 14.73 -16.21
N GLU A 54 8.90 14.59 -17.53
CA GLU A 54 8.56 15.62 -18.52
C GLU A 54 7.04 15.87 -18.52
N ILE A 55 6.25 14.80 -18.55
CA ILE A 55 4.78 14.87 -18.54
C ILE A 55 4.31 15.57 -17.27
N ILE A 56 4.81 15.15 -16.10
CA ILE A 56 4.45 15.72 -14.80
C ILE A 56 4.76 17.22 -14.75
N ARG A 57 5.95 17.66 -15.22
CA ARG A 57 6.31 19.08 -15.28
C ARG A 57 5.33 19.87 -16.16
N GLY A 58 4.87 19.27 -17.27
CA GLY A 58 3.86 19.88 -18.13
C GLY A 58 2.52 20.12 -17.41
N TYR A 59 2.07 19.17 -16.60
CA TYR A 59 0.87 19.33 -15.76
C TYR A 59 1.09 20.35 -14.64
N ALA A 60 2.20 20.29 -13.92
CA ALA A 60 2.51 21.23 -12.85
C ALA A 60 2.60 22.69 -13.37
N ALA A 61 3.18 22.90 -14.56
CA ALA A 61 3.22 24.21 -15.17
C ALA A 61 1.84 24.73 -15.59
N ARG A 62 0.91 23.84 -15.95
CA ARG A 62 -0.48 24.18 -16.30
C ARG A 62 -1.37 24.45 -15.09
N TYR A 63 -1.07 23.76 -13.97
CA TYR A 63 -1.86 23.82 -12.73
C TYR A 63 -0.98 24.14 -11.50
N PRO A 64 -0.23 25.28 -11.50
CA PRO A 64 0.78 25.56 -10.47
C PRO A 64 0.20 25.72 -9.07
N ASP A 65 -1.07 26.13 -8.95
CA ASP A 65 -1.74 26.30 -7.66
C ASP A 65 -2.35 24.97 -7.12
N ARG A 66 -2.32 23.90 -7.91
CA ARG A 66 -2.94 22.63 -7.58
C ARG A 66 -1.96 21.46 -7.50
N ILE A 67 -0.88 21.49 -8.26
CA ILE A 67 0.06 20.36 -8.40
C ILE A 67 1.41 20.76 -7.83
N GLN A 68 1.86 20.01 -6.81
CA GLN A 68 3.22 20.08 -6.27
C GLN A 68 3.94 18.76 -6.58
N VAL A 69 5.24 18.83 -6.86
CA VAL A 69 6.01 17.65 -7.28
C VAL A 69 7.28 17.52 -6.49
N VAL A 70 7.58 16.28 -6.10
CA VAL A 70 8.87 15.83 -5.59
C VAL A 70 9.53 15.00 -6.68
N PHE A 71 10.69 15.43 -7.18
CA PHE A 71 11.52 14.65 -8.10
C PHE A 71 12.75 14.15 -7.34
N HIS A 72 12.92 12.84 -7.24
CA HIS A 72 14.13 12.26 -6.66
C HIS A 72 15.26 12.23 -7.70
N GLU A 73 16.51 12.39 -7.24
CA GLU A 73 17.70 12.27 -8.10
C GLU A 73 18.08 10.80 -8.35
N GLU A 74 17.75 9.91 -7.39
CA GLU A 74 17.96 8.47 -7.47
C GLU A 74 16.71 7.72 -6.97
N ASN A 75 16.55 6.45 -7.35
CA ASN A 75 15.43 5.63 -6.88
C ASN A 75 15.56 5.34 -5.38
N VAL A 76 14.69 5.93 -4.58
CA VAL A 76 14.62 5.78 -3.12
C VAL A 76 13.63 4.70 -2.68
N GLY A 77 12.82 4.21 -3.61
CA GLY A 77 11.77 3.22 -3.38
C GLY A 77 10.44 3.82 -2.93
N ALA A 78 9.35 3.09 -3.20
CA ALA A 78 7.98 3.57 -3.00
C ALA A 78 7.70 4.05 -1.56
N THR A 79 8.30 3.40 -0.54
CA THR A 79 8.11 3.77 0.87
C THR A 79 8.70 5.14 1.19
N GLN A 80 9.94 5.41 0.76
CA GLN A 80 10.59 6.69 1.00
C GLN A 80 9.95 7.79 0.15
N ASN A 81 9.70 7.53 -1.14
CA ASN A 81 8.97 8.46 -2.01
C ASN A 81 7.62 8.84 -1.41
N GLY A 82 6.86 7.84 -0.90
CA GLY A 82 5.60 8.08 -0.19
C GLY A 82 5.74 8.91 1.08
N ALA A 83 6.81 8.73 1.84
CA ALA A 83 7.09 9.52 3.04
C ALA A 83 7.41 10.99 2.70
N ASP A 84 8.22 11.22 1.68
CA ASP A 84 8.63 12.57 1.26
C ASP A 84 7.45 13.36 0.68
N VAL A 85 6.59 12.72 -0.14
CA VAL A 85 5.35 13.32 -0.61
C VAL A 85 4.36 13.53 0.54
N GLY A 86 4.26 12.55 1.45
CA GLY A 86 3.41 12.62 2.63
C GLY A 86 3.72 13.80 3.56
N ALA A 87 4.98 14.24 3.61
CA ALA A 87 5.39 15.42 4.36
C ALA A 87 4.79 16.75 3.82
N LEU A 88 4.34 16.76 2.58
CA LEU A 88 3.68 17.90 1.94
C LEU A 88 2.17 17.94 2.17
N VAL A 89 1.58 16.88 2.71
CA VAL A 89 0.13 16.76 2.96
C VAL A 89 -0.35 17.86 3.90
N ARG A 90 -1.39 18.59 3.47
CA ARG A 90 -2.05 19.65 4.24
C ARG A 90 -3.56 19.46 4.33
N GLY A 91 -4.12 18.55 3.52
CA GLY A 91 -5.54 18.23 3.50
C GLY A 91 -6.01 17.58 4.80
N LYS A 92 -7.28 17.79 5.15
CA LYS A 92 -7.95 17.06 6.23
C LYS A 92 -8.01 15.56 5.94
N TYR A 93 -8.09 15.22 4.66
CA TYR A 93 -8.07 13.85 4.16
C TYR A 93 -6.97 13.67 3.12
N VAL A 94 -6.51 12.42 3.00
CA VAL A 94 -5.60 11.98 1.95
C VAL A 94 -6.33 10.97 1.07
N ALA A 95 -6.30 11.19 -0.24
CA ALA A 95 -6.65 10.18 -1.24
C ALA A 95 -5.38 9.71 -1.93
N TYR A 96 -5.26 8.40 -2.16
CA TYR A 96 -4.06 7.79 -2.73
C TYR A 96 -4.30 7.27 -4.14
N LEU A 97 -3.30 7.39 -5.02
CA LEU A 97 -3.33 6.87 -6.37
C LEU A 97 -1.92 6.50 -6.83
N GLU A 98 -1.76 5.40 -7.56
CA GLU A 98 -0.52 5.04 -8.24
C GLU A 98 -0.54 5.59 -9.67
N GLY A 99 0.62 6.02 -10.18
CA GLY A 99 0.71 6.73 -11.46
C GLY A 99 0.34 5.91 -12.70
N ASP A 100 0.17 4.59 -12.56
CA ASP A 100 -0.32 3.68 -13.61
C ASP A 100 -1.82 3.36 -13.48
N ASP A 101 -2.46 3.79 -12.39
CA ASP A 101 -3.90 3.66 -12.13
C ASP A 101 -4.65 4.95 -12.51
N TYR A 102 -5.99 4.91 -12.51
CA TYR A 102 -6.84 6.09 -12.67
C TYR A 102 -8.21 5.90 -12.05
N TRP A 103 -8.84 7.03 -11.67
CA TRP A 103 -10.19 7.01 -11.12
C TRP A 103 -11.26 6.95 -12.21
N LEU A 104 -12.34 6.22 -11.93
CA LEU A 104 -13.48 6.05 -12.83
C LEU A 104 -14.66 6.94 -12.44
N ASP A 105 -14.88 7.12 -11.14
CA ASP A 105 -16.01 7.87 -10.63
C ASP A 105 -15.63 9.35 -10.48
N PRO A 106 -16.23 10.28 -11.25
CA PRO A 106 -15.93 11.71 -11.15
C PRO A 106 -16.35 12.31 -9.81
N HIS A 107 -17.21 11.65 -9.04
CA HIS A 107 -17.66 12.10 -7.72
C HIS A 107 -16.98 11.34 -6.57
N LYS A 108 -15.91 10.57 -6.83
CA LYS A 108 -15.23 9.77 -5.80
C LYS A 108 -14.84 10.59 -4.59
N LEU A 109 -14.17 11.73 -4.79
CA LEU A 109 -13.69 12.56 -3.69
C LEU A 109 -14.85 13.11 -2.85
N GLN A 110 -15.91 13.60 -3.49
CA GLN A 110 -17.08 14.14 -2.79
C GLN A 110 -17.79 13.05 -2.00
N LYS A 111 -18.07 11.90 -2.61
CA LYS A 111 -18.74 10.78 -1.94
C LYS A 111 -17.99 10.29 -0.70
N GLN A 112 -16.68 10.12 -0.81
CA GLN A 112 -15.85 9.66 0.31
C GLN A 112 -15.71 10.72 1.40
N TRP A 113 -15.63 12.00 1.04
CA TRP A 113 -15.67 13.11 1.97
C TRP A 113 -16.97 13.08 2.78
N ASP A 114 -18.13 13.01 2.13
CA ASP A 114 -19.45 13.03 2.78
C ASP A 114 -19.59 11.86 3.76
N ILE A 115 -19.13 10.66 3.38
CA ILE A 115 -19.11 9.49 4.26
C ILE A 115 -18.24 9.73 5.50
N LEU A 116 -17.03 10.23 5.31
CA LEU A 116 -16.08 10.43 6.41
C LEU A 116 -16.50 11.60 7.32
N GLU A 117 -17.15 12.65 6.79
CA GLU A 117 -17.69 13.75 7.60
C GLU A 117 -18.89 13.29 8.44
N ALA A 118 -19.77 12.45 7.87
CA ALA A 118 -20.94 11.91 8.58
C ALA A 118 -20.57 10.87 9.65
N HIS A 119 -19.39 10.25 9.55
CA HIS A 119 -18.95 9.15 10.39
C HIS A 119 -17.54 9.38 10.96
N PRO A 120 -17.41 10.21 12.02
CA PRO A 120 -16.11 10.50 12.61
C PRO A 120 -15.39 9.29 13.21
N GLU A 121 -16.12 8.20 13.48
CA GLU A 121 -15.59 6.92 13.95
C GLU A 121 -14.86 6.14 12.86
N TYR A 122 -15.05 6.44 11.55
CA TYR A 122 -14.32 5.77 10.47
C TYR A 122 -12.96 6.43 10.24
N SER A 123 -11.92 5.63 10.18
CA SER A 123 -10.56 6.10 9.88
C SER A 123 -10.37 6.36 8.39
N ALA A 124 -11.06 5.60 7.55
CA ALA A 124 -10.92 5.64 6.11
C ALA A 124 -12.19 5.15 5.39
N CYS A 125 -12.25 5.42 4.09
CA CYS A 125 -13.22 4.87 3.16
C CYS A 125 -12.50 4.32 1.92
N CYS A 126 -12.92 3.16 1.43
CA CYS A 126 -12.46 2.57 0.17
C CYS A 126 -13.64 2.04 -0.65
N GLY A 127 -13.38 1.61 -1.87
CA GLY A 127 -14.38 1.04 -2.76
C GLY A 127 -13.82 -0.09 -3.62
N LYS A 128 -14.55 -0.45 -4.67
CA LYS A 128 -14.14 -1.46 -5.64
C LYS A 128 -13.28 -0.85 -6.73
N CYS A 129 -12.46 -1.68 -7.36
CA CYS A 129 -11.74 -1.33 -8.59
C CYS A 129 -12.04 -2.34 -9.71
N VAL A 130 -11.81 -1.92 -10.94
CA VAL A 130 -11.73 -2.79 -12.11
C VAL A 130 -10.27 -3.10 -12.38
N VAL A 131 -9.92 -4.37 -12.49
CA VAL A 131 -8.59 -4.75 -12.96
C VAL A 131 -8.51 -4.54 -14.45
N ILE A 132 -7.45 -3.89 -14.91
CA ILE A 132 -7.19 -3.63 -16.33
C ILE A 132 -5.81 -4.15 -16.73
N ASP A 133 -5.65 -4.48 -17.99
CA ASP A 133 -4.37 -4.85 -18.60
C ASP A 133 -3.50 -3.62 -18.91
N GLU A 134 -2.36 -3.85 -19.54
CA GLU A 134 -1.44 -2.81 -19.99
C GLU A 134 -2.04 -1.81 -20.98
N ASN A 135 -3.04 -2.23 -21.75
CA ASN A 135 -3.74 -1.43 -22.74
C ASN A 135 -4.98 -0.71 -22.17
N GLY A 136 -5.26 -0.92 -20.86
CA GLY A 136 -6.43 -0.37 -20.19
C GLY A 136 -7.73 -1.12 -20.46
N GLN A 137 -7.66 -2.35 -20.97
CA GLN A 137 -8.84 -3.21 -21.17
C GLN A 137 -9.15 -3.97 -19.89
N PRO A 138 -10.43 -4.09 -19.50
CA PRO A 138 -10.83 -4.87 -18.33
C PRO A 138 -10.37 -6.33 -18.43
N ASP A 139 -9.69 -6.80 -17.37
CA ASP A 139 -9.31 -8.20 -17.22
C ASP A 139 -10.20 -8.88 -16.18
N TYR A 140 -11.30 -9.46 -16.62
CA TYR A 140 -12.24 -10.17 -15.76
C TYR A 140 -11.74 -11.54 -15.28
N THR A 141 -10.60 -12.01 -15.77
CA THR A 141 -9.96 -13.26 -15.29
C THR A 141 -9.21 -13.03 -13.98
N ARG A 142 -8.91 -11.78 -13.65
CA ARG A 142 -8.25 -11.36 -12.42
C ARG A 142 -9.26 -10.79 -11.45
N THR A 143 -9.46 -11.49 -10.36
CA THR A 143 -10.24 -10.95 -9.25
C THR A 143 -9.29 -10.16 -8.35
N PRO A 144 -9.59 -8.88 -8.09
CA PRO A 144 -8.82 -8.13 -7.10
C PRO A 144 -8.85 -8.89 -5.77
N HIS A 145 -7.69 -9.17 -5.21
CA HIS A 145 -7.57 -9.91 -3.93
C HIS A 145 -8.12 -9.14 -2.72
N PHE A 146 -8.65 -7.96 -2.94
CA PHE A 146 -9.05 -6.98 -1.93
C PHE A 146 -10.50 -6.53 -2.06
N VAL A 147 -11.38 -7.31 -2.64
CA VAL A 147 -12.80 -6.98 -2.65
C VAL A 147 -13.41 -7.42 -1.33
N TRP A 148 -13.60 -6.46 -0.44
CA TRP A 148 -14.31 -6.69 0.80
C TRP A 148 -15.83 -6.53 0.56
N ASN A 149 -16.61 -7.52 0.97
CA ASN A 149 -18.03 -7.57 0.71
C ASN A 149 -18.90 -7.10 1.90
N ARG A 150 -18.27 -6.70 3.00
CA ARG A 150 -18.96 -6.13 4.17
C ARG A 150 -18.77 -4.61 4.16
N ARG A 151 -19.69 -3.89 4.82
CA ARG A 151 -19.59 -2.42 4.89
C ARG A 151 -18.44 -1.89 5.72
N LEU A 152 -18.03 -2.63 6.74
CA LEU A 152 -16.92 -2.24 7.62
C LEU A 152 -15.85 -3.31 7.59
N TYR A 153 -14.62 -2.86 7.54
CA TYR A 153 -13.41 -3.66 7.68
C TYR A 153 -12.73 -3.28 8.99
N THR A 154 -12.43 -4.27 9.81
CA THR A 154 -11.93 -4.11 11.18
C THR A 154 -10.56 -4.78 11.36
N LEU A 155 -9.93 -4.56 12.52
CA LEU A 155 -8.69 -5.23 12.88
C LEU A 155 -8.85 -6.76 12.90
N ASP A 156 -10.03 -7.26 13.31
CA ASP A 156 -10.31 -8.70 13.31
C ASP A 156 -10.31 -9.27 11.89
N ASP A 157 -10.85 -8.52 10.93
CA ASP A 157 -10.84 -8.92 9.52
C ASP A 157 -9.41 -8.98 8.96
N LEU A 158 -8.55 -8.02 9.31
CA LEU A 158 -7.13 -8.04 8.91
C LEU A 158 -6.39 -9.25 9.53
N VAL A 159 -6.63 -9.52 10.81
CA VAL A 159 -6.05 -10.68 11.53
C VAL A 159 -6.47 -11.99 10.86
N GLU A 160 -7.76 -12.14 10.56
CA GLU A 160 -8.32 -13.37 10.00
C GLU A 160 -7.88 -13.61 8.56
N THR A 161 -7.96 -12.58 7.72
CA THR A 161 -7.79 -12.74 6.26
C THR A 161 -6.39 -12.42 5.78
N TRP A 162 -5.65 -11.55 6.49
CA TRP A 162 -4.40 -10.94 6.06
C TRP A 162 -4.50 -10.29 4.67
N ASN A 163 -5.68 -9.75 4.33
CA ASN A 163 -5.95 -8.99 3.10
C ASN A 163 -6.22 -7.52 3.44
N ILE A 164 -6.20 -6.66 2.44
CA ILE A 164 -6.67 -5.28 2.57
C ILE A 164 -8.13 -5.17 2.09
N PRO A 165 -8.88 -4.16 2.57
CA PRO A 165 -10.31 -4.05 2.26
C PRO A 165 -10.62 -3.63 0.83
N GLY A 166 -9.72 -2.87 0.21
CA GLY A 166 -9.81 -2.36 -1.14
C GLY A 166 -8.43 -2.02 -1.69
N GLN A 167 -8.32 -1.86 -3.00
CA GLN A 167 -7.10 -1.44 -3.65
C GLN A 167 -6.75 0.00 -3.25
N MET A 168 -5.47 0.33 -3.09
CA MET A 168 -5.01 1.61 -2.53
C MET A 168 -5.52 2.83 -3.32
N SER A 169 -5.67 2.72 -4.65
CA SER A 169 -6.22 3.79 -5.49
C SER A 169 -7.69 4.13 -5.19
N THR A 170 -8.40 3.26 -4.45
CA THR A 170 -9.77 3.53 -4.00
C THR A 170 -9.82 4.22 -2.64
N LEU A 171 -8.69 4.28 -1.91
CA LEU A 171 -8.65 4.69 -0.51
C LEU A 171 -8.72 6.23 -0.37
N MET A 172 -9.46 6.70 0.64
CA MET A 172 -9.37 8.02 1.25
C MET A 172 -9.37 7.86 2.77
N TYR A 173 -8.48 8.59 3.46
CA TYR A 173 -8.32 8.45 4.92
C TYR A 173 -8.07 9.80 5.60
N ARG A 174 -8.29 9.85 6.92
CA ARG A 174 -8.04 11.02 7.74
C ARG A 174 -6.54 11.26 7.91
N THR A 175 -6.09 12.50 7.70
CA THR A 175 -4.68 12.88 7.86
C THR A 175 -4.25 12.82 9.33
N VAL A 176 -5.12 13.22 10.24
CA VAL A 176 -4.82 13.19 11.68
C VAL A 176 -5.10 11.80 12.22
N LEU A 177 -4.05 11.04 12.40
CA LEU A 177 -4.06 9.73 13.04
C LEU A 177 -3.76 9.96 14.53
N ASN A 178 -4.81 10.05 15.35
CA ASN A 178 -4.69 10.23 16.79
C ASN A 178 -4.12 8.96 17.44
N GLY A 179 -3.09 9.08 18.27
CA GLY A 179 -2.55 7.98 19.08
C GLY A 179 -1.37 7.20 18.49
N VAL A 180 -1.10 7.31 17.19
CA VAL A 180 0.14 6.77 16.60
C VAL A 180 1.03 7.94 16.19
N THR A 181 2.21 8.02 16.79
CA THR A 181 3.19 9.07 16.43
C THR A 181 3.75 8.83 15.04
N GLN A 182 4.23 9.89 14.38
CA GLN A 182 4.90 9.77 13.09
C GLN A 182 6.10 8.82 13.15
N GLU A 183 6.84 8.81 14.25
CA GLU A 183 7.94 7.88 14.48
C GLU A 183 7.45 6.42 14.54
N ALA A 184 6.38 6.14 15.27
CA ALA A 184 5.79 4.80 15.34
C ALA A 184 5.27 4.34 13.98
N ALA A 185 4.64 5.22 13.20
CA ALA A 185 4.21 4.92 11.84
C ALA A 185 5.39 4.60 10.91
N SER A 186 6.47 5.40 10.98
CA SER A 186 7.70 5.15 10.22
C SER A 186 8.31 3.78 10.53
N LEU A 187 8.34 3.37 11.81
CA LEU A 187 8.80 2.04 12.22
C LEU A 187 7.92 0.92 11.64
N ALA A 188 6.60 1.13 11.55
CA ALA A 188 5.70 0.15 10.94
C ALA A 188 6.02 -0.07 9.45
N TYR A 189 6.35 0.99 8.70
CA TYR A 189 6.71 0.90 7.29
C TYR A 189 8.05 0.18 7.05
N GLN A 190 8.92 0.06 8.06
CA GLN A 190 10.15 -0.73 7.97
C GLN A 190 9.89 -2.26 8.02
N ALA A 191 8.65 -2.68 8.26
CA ALA A 191 8.31 -4.10 8.30
C ALA A 191 8.52 -4.80 6.94
N HIS A 192 8.34 -4.07 5.82
CA HIS A 192 8.60 -4.57 4.48
C HIS A 192 9.16 -3.46 3.58
N ARG A 193 10.09 -3.80 2.67
CA ARG A 193 10.80 -2.81 1.84
C ARG A 193 9.95 -2.22 0.71
N THR A 194 9.03 -3.01 0.15
CA THR A 194 8.31 -2.67 -1.08
C THR A 194 6.79 -2.79 -0.97
N VAL A 195 6.27 -3.29 0.16
CA VAL A 195 4.82 -3.49 0.37
C VAL A 195 4.39 -2.66 1.58
N GLY A 196 3.54 -1.66 1.33
CA GLY A 196 3.05 -0.73 2.34
C GLY A 196 1.56 -0.83 2.66
N ASP A 197 0.77 -1.45 1.78
CA ASP A 197 -0.70 -1.47 1.85
C ASP A 197 -1.25 -2.09 3.13
N LYS A 198 -0.70 -3.21 3.60
CA LYS A 198 -1.12 -3.81 4.89
C LYS A 198 -0.64 -2.99 6.08
N THR A 199 0.53 -2.36 5.97
CA THR A 199 1.03 -1.42 6.98
C THR A 199 0.09 -0.22 7.08
N GLN A 200 -0.24 0.41 5.96
CA GLN A 200 -1.20 1.52 5.93
C GLN A 200 -2.56 1.10 6.47
N THR A 201 -3.08 -0.07 6.05
CA THR A 201 -4.34 -0.61 6.56
C THR A 201 -4.30 -0.79 8.08
N LEU A 202 -3.23 -1.36 8.63
CA LEU A 202 -3.07 -1.56 10.07
C LEU A 202 -3.02 -0.22 10.82
N LEU A 203 -2.28 0.77 10.31
CA LEU A 203 -2.22 2.10 10.89
C LEU A 203 -3.60 2.77 10.92
N LEU A 204 -4.38 2.65 9.86
CA LEU A 204 -5.75 3.16 9.82
C LEU A 204 -6.66 2.44 10.83
N LEU A 205 -6.56 1.12 10.92
CA LEU A 205 -7.36 0.33 11.87
C LEU A 205 -7.03 0.61 13.34
N ALA A 206 -5.86 1.20 13.62
CA ALA A 206 -5.55 1.73 14.95
C ALA A 206 -6.45 2.90 15.37
N HIS A 207 -7.11 3.56 14.41
CA HIS A 207 -7.92 4.76 14.61
C HIS A 207 -9.41 4.56 14.38
N GLY A 208 -9.80 3.40 13.91
CA GLY A 208 -11.19 3.05 13.65
C GLY A 208 -11.36 2.12 12.45
N PRO A 209 -12.57 1.62 12.21
CA PRO A 209 -12.83 0.76 11.07
C PRO A 209 -12.73 1.54 9.75
N ILE A 210 -12.48 0.79 8.66
CA ILE A 210 -12.49 1.31 7.30
C ILE A 210 -13.85 1.01 6.67
N TYR A 211 -14.54 2.05 6.19
CA TYR A 211 -15.79 1.87 5.46
C TYR A 211 -15.53 1.39 4.04
N CYS A 212 -16.24 0.35 3.62
CA CYS A 212 -16.12 -0.25 2.30
C CYS A 212 -17.37 0.09 1.48
N SER A 213 -17.25 1.05 0.55
CA SER A 213 -18.30 1.39 -0.41
C SER A 213 -18.51 0.25 -1.41
N GLY A 214 -19.75 0.10 -1.87
CA GLY A 214 -20.07 -0.78 -2.99
C GLY A 214 -19.68 -0.22 -4.36
N ASP A 215 -19.30 1.06 -4.42
CA ASP A 215 -19.02 1.79 -5.65
C ASP A 215 -17.73 1.33 -6.31
N VAL A 216 -17.71 1.34 -7.64
CA VAL A 216 -16.49 1.13 -8.43
C VAL A 216 -15.81 2.48 -8.64
N LEU A 217 -14.68 2.70 -7.96
CA LEU A 217 -14.05 4.02 -7.85
C LEU A 217 -12.85 4.19 -8.76
N SER A 218 -12.11 3.10 -9.07
CA SER A 218 -10.85 3.17 -9.82
C SER A 218 -10.64 1.99 -10.75
N CYS A 219 -9.69 2.15 -11.67
CA CYS A 219 -9.02 1.04 -12.35
C CYS A 219 -7.71 0.71 -11.63
N TYR A 220 -7.41 -0.56 -11.52
CA TYR A 220 -6.13 -1.11 -11.07
C TYR A 220 -5.41 -1.79 -12.22
N ARG A 221 -4.23 -1.29 -12.58
CA ARG A 221 -3.45 -1.86 -13.68
C ARG A 221 -2.60 -3.03 -13.19
N SER A 222 -2.83 -4.19 -13.77
CA SER A 222 -2.06 -5.39 -13.49
C SER A 222 -1.27 -5.84 -14.72
N VAL A 223 0.04 -5.65 -14.67
CA VAL A 223 0.95 -5.98 -15.77
C VAL A 223 1.92 -7.08 -15.31
N ASP A 224 1.88 -8.24 -15.98
CA ASP A 224 2.69 -9.42 -15.64
C ASP A 224 3.97 -9.54 -16.50
N LYS A 225 4.61 -8.42 -16.84
CA LYS A 225 5.84 -8.50 -17.63
C LYS A 225 7.06 -8.74 -16.75
N SER A 226 7.73 -9.87 -16.95
CA SER A 226 9.07 -10.11 -16.46
C SER A 226 10.02 -9.06 -17.07
N GLY A 227 10.82 -8.40 -16.24
CA GLY A 227 11.76 -7.35 -16.69
C GLY A 227 11.22 -5.92 -16.62
N GLY A 228 10.00 -5.71 -16.08
CA GLY A 228 9.46 -4.38 -15.80
C GLY A 228 9.92 -3.80 -14.45
N HIS A 229 9.63 -2.51 -14.25
CA HIS A 229 9.92 -1.79 -13.00
C HIS A 229 8.75 -1.86 -11.99
N ASN A 230 7.75 -2.72 -12.26
CA ASN A 230 6.59 -2.88 -11.39
C ASN A 230 6.88 -3.79 -10.18
N TRP A 231 6.00 -3.72 -9.17
CA TRP A 231 6.10 -4.55 -7.96
C TRP A 231 6.23 -6.05 -8.26
N PHE A 232 5.51 -6.56 -9.26
CA PHE A 232 5.56 -7.98 -9.64
C PHE A 232 6.97 -8.41 -10.04
N SER A 233 7.64 -7.64 -10.92
CA SER A 233 9.01 -7.92 -11.35
C SER A 233 10.01 -7.84 -10.19
N ILE A 234 9.93 -6.80 -9.38
CA ILE A 234 10.79 -6.60 -8.21
C ILE A 234 10.60 -7.74 -7.20
N HIS A 235 9.35 -8.12 -6.93
CA HIS A 235 9.03 -9.19 -5.99
C HIS A 235 9.52 -10.56 -6.48
N HIS A 236 9.36 -10.86 -7.79
CA HIS A 236 9.78 -12.15 -8.34
C HIS A 236 11.29 -12.28 -8.51
N SER A 237 12.02 -11.19 -8.72
CA SER A 237 13.48 -11.18 -8.79
C SER A 237 14.16 -11.24 -7.42
N ASN A 238 13.42 -11.02 -6.32
CA ASN A 238 13.97 -11.06 -4.98
C ASN A 238 14.22 -12.52 -4.54
N PRO A 239 15.49 -12.95 -4.34
CA PRO A 239 15.82 -14.32 -3.92
C PRO A 239 15.39 -14.65 -2.49
N TYR A 240 14.98 -13.64 -1.71
CA TYR A 240 14.55 -13.76 -0.32
C TYR A 240 13.07 -13.43 -0.12
N ARG A 241 12.28 -13.39 -1.21
CA ARG A 241 10.86 -13.01 -1.17
C ARG A 241 10.03 -13.81 -0.15
N ASN A 242 10.32 -15.12 0.00
CA ASN A 242 9.59 -15.96 0.95
C ASN A 242 9.92 -15.61 2.40
N TYR A 243 11.18 -15.24 2.69
CA TYR A 243 11.57 -14.69 3.98
C TYR A 243 10.87 -13.34 4.26
N ASP A 244 10.95 -12.39 3.33
CA ASP A 244 10.34 -11.06 3.50
C ASP A 244 8.82 -11.18 3.75
N MET A 245 8.13 -11.97 2.94
CA MET A 245 6.67 -12.17 3.06
C MET A 245 6.26 -12.97 4.30
N PHE A 246 7.15 -13.81 4.84
CA PHE A 246 6.93 -14.47 6.13
C PHE A 246 7.12 -13.51 7.30
N MET A 247 8.21 -12.73 7.28
CA MET A 247 8.56 -11.81 8.37
C MET A 247 7.66 -10.58 8.44
N TYR A 248 7.04 -10.20 7.32
CA TYR A 248 6.19 -9.02 7.27
C TYR A 248 5.05 -9.04 8.30
N PRO A 249 4.15 -10.03 8.33
CA PRO A 249 3.14 -10.13 9.38
C PRO A 249 3.73 -10.23 10.79
N CYS A 250 4.84 -10.94 10.98
CA CYS A 250 5.49 -11.08 12.29
C CYS A 250 5.99 -9.73 12.83
N LYS A 251 6.63 -8.94 11.98
CA LYS A 251 7.10 -7.59 12.35
C LYS A 251 5.95 -6.64 12.64
N LEU A 252 4.89 -6.65 11.83
CA LEU A 252 3.71 -5.83 12.08
C LEU A 252 2.94 -6.27 13.33
N GLU A 253 2.86 -7.56 13.62
CA GLU A 253 2.27 -8.06 14.85
C GLU A 253 3.05 -7.55 16.09
N THR A 254 4.38 -7.62 16.04
CA THR A 254 5.24 -7.10 17.12
C THR A 254 5.01 -5.59 17.30
N TRP A 255 4.91 -4.85 16.22
CA TRP A 255 4.60 -3.42 16.25
C TRP A 255 3.19 -3.16 16.83
N ALA A 256 2.17 -3.89 16.38
CA ALA A 256 0.79 -3.73 16.82
C ALA A 256 0.62 -4.06 18.32
N ARG A 257 1.32 -5.06 18.84
CA ARG A 257 1.33 -5.37 20.29
C ARG A 257 1.89 -4.23 21.12
N LYS A 258 2.84 -3.47 20.59
CA LYS A 258 3.46 -2.34 21.28
C LYS A 258 2.64 -1.06 21.20
N HIS A 259 1.91 -0.84 20.10
CA HIS A 259 1.31 0.46 19.78
C HIS A 259 -0.22 0.45 19.66
N MET A 260 -0.87 -0.73 19.63
CA MET A 260 -2.31 -0.88 19.40
C MET A 260 -3.02 -1.80 20.41
N ASP A 261 -2.34 -2.25 21.46
CA ASP A 261 -2.87 -3.23 22.42
C ASP A 261 -3.46 -4.50 21.76
N LEU A 262 -2.81 -5.00 20.69
CA LEU A 262 -3.26 -6.20 20.00
C LEU A 262 -3.38 -7.38 20.99
N PRO A 263 -4.55 -8.04 21.13
CA PRO A 263 -4.75 -9.16 22.01
C PRO A 263 -3.75 -10.31 21.77
N ARG A 264 -3.30 -10.97 22.84
CA ARG A 264 -2.25 -12.00 22.77
C ARG A 264 -2.63 -13.23 21.94
N ASP A 265 -3.91 -13.53 21.86
CA ASP A 265 -4.50 -14.62 21.07
C ASP A 265 -4.70 -14.28 19.59
N LYS A 266 -4.51 -13.02 19.21
CA LYS A 266 -4.59 -12.58 17.82
C LYS A 266 -3.22 -12.55 17.17
N HIS A 267 -3.11 -13.20 16.01
CA HIS A 267 -1.87 -13.33 15.24
C HIS A 267 -2.08 -13.01 13.78
N PHE A 268 -1.20 -12.20 13.22
CA PHE A 268 -1.19 -11.93 11.80
C PHE A 268 -0.59 -13.11 11.03
N GLY A 269 -1.10 -13.35 9.82
CA GLY A 269 -0.44 -14.24 8.87
C GLY A 269 -0.55 -15.73 9.17
N LYS A 270 -1.71 -16.23 9.62
CA LYS A 270 -1.97 -17.69 9.72
C LYS A 270 -1.58 -18.49 8.45
N ARG A 271 -1.43 -17.81 7.31
CA ARG A 271 -1.04 -18.38 6.02
C ARG A 271 0.48 -18.39 5.76
N SER A 272 1.30 -17.98 6.70
CA SER A 272 2.75 -17.88 6.50
C SER A 272 3.49 -19.23 6.44
N GLU A 273 2.83 -20.34 6.86
CA GLU A 273 3.42 -21.67 6.79
C GLU A 273 3.90 -22.08 5.40
N TYR A 274 3.10 -21.79 4.36
CA TYR A 274 3.51 -22.02 2.98
C TYR A 274 4.81 -21.28 2.64
N ARG A 275 4.96 -20.02 3.06
CA ARG A 275 6.18 -19.24 2.82
C ARG A 275 7.38 -19.79 3.56
N PHE A 276 7.17 -20.30 4.76
CA PHE A 276 8.20 -20.96 5.54
C PHE A 276 8.70 -22.24 4.84
N CYS A 277 7.79 -23.13 4.44
CA CYS A 277 8.14 -24.35 3.70
C CYS A 277 8.91 -24.03 2.41
N ARG A 278 8.43 -23.08 1.62
CA ARG A 278 9.11 -22.65 0.38
C ARG A 278 10.50 -22.10 0.63
N PHE A 279 10.72 -21.36 1.74
CA PHE A 279 12.04 -20.86 2.10
C PHE A 279 12.99 -21.98 2.51
N VAL A 280 12.48 -22.99 3.26
CA VAL A 280 13.26 -24.19 3.62
C VAL A 280 13.68 -24.96 2.37
N GLU A 281 12.78 -25.17 1.41
CA GLU A 281 13.10 -25.79 0.10
C GLU A 281 14.19 -25.00 -0.68
N GLU A 282 14.11 -23.66 -0.66
CA GLU A 282 15.11 -22.80 -1.29
C GLU A 282 16.47 -22.88 -0.58
N LEU A 283 16.49 -22.93 0.76
CA LEU A 283 17.72 -23.12 1.54
C LEU A 283 18.41 -24.44 1.20
N VAL A 284 17.62 -25.50 1.07
CA VAL A 284 18.14 -26.83 0.73
C VAL A 284 18.73 -26.87 -0.69
N ARG A 285 18.03 -26.26 -1.64
CA ARG A 285 18.46 -26.21 -3.05
C ARG A 285 19.71 -25.34 -3.25
N GLU A 286 19.78 -24.23 -2.53
CA GLU A 286 20.84 -23.23 -2.63
C GLU A 286 21.32 -22.80 -1.24
N PRO A 287 22.09 -23.65 -0.54
CA PRO A 287 22.51 -23.37 0.83
C PRO A 287 23.44 -22.17 0.90
N SER A 288 23.18 -21.27 1.85
CA SER A 288 24.05 -20.14 2.15
C SER A 288 23.92 -19.70 3.61
N TRP A 289 24.96 -19.14 4.19
CA TRP A 289 24.94 -18.61 5.55
C TRP A 289 23.88 -17.54 5.75
N THR A 290 23.60 -16.72 4.74
CA THR A 290 22.52 -15.72 4.76
C THR A 290 21.15 -16.38 4.93
N ARG A 291 20.88 -17.46 4.17
CA ARG A 291 19.62 -18.20 4.29
C ARG A 291 19.48 -18.93 5.64
N VAL A 292 20.58 -19.47 6.16
CA VAL A 292 20.59 -20.07 7.51
C VAL A 292 20.25 -19.02 8.58
N LYS A 293 20.83 -17.83 8.49
CA LYS A 293 20.51 -16.73 9.40
C LYS A 293 19.03 -16.34 9.29
N TYR A 294 18.51 -16.19 8.09
CA TYR A 294 17.10 -15.85 7.85
C TYR A 294 16.16 -16.93 8.36
N LEU A 295 16.51 -18.22 8.21
CA LEU A 295 15.74 -19.32 8.78
C LEU A 295 15.65 -19.21 10.31
N ALA A 296 16.78 -18.92 10.97
CA ALA A 296 16.79 -18.72 12.42
C ALA A 296 15.90 -17.54 12.84
N GLU A 297 15.93 -16.42 12.09
CA GLU A 297 15.05 -15.27 12.31
C GLU A 297 13.57 -15.61 12.12
N MET A 298 13.22 -16.42 11.09
CA MET A 298 11.84 -16.88 10.86
C MET A 298 11.32 -17.73 12.01
N VAL A 299 12.14 -18.64 12.53
CA VAL A 299 11.76 -19.49 13.67
C VAL A 299 11.58 -18.66 14.94
N THR A 300 12.55 -17.82 15.28
CA THR A 300 12.53 -17.02 16.51
C THR A 300 11.54 -15.87 16.48
N GLY A 301 11.33 -15.27 15.32
CA GLY A 301 10.39 -14.18 15.11
C GLY A 301 8.94 -14.60 14.93
N SER A 302 8.67 -15.90 14.80
CA SER A 302 7.31 -16.44 14.67
C SER A 302 6.62 -16.60 16.02
N HIS A 303 5.29 -16.57 16.01
CA HIS A 303 4.48 -16.92 17.19
C HIS A 303 4.38 -18.44 17.44
N GLN A 304 4.91 -19.28 16.56
CA GLN A 304 4.91 -20.75 16.65
C GLN A 304 6.30 -21.37 16.42
N PRO A 305 7.32 -21.00 17.20
CA PRO A 305 8.70 -21.42 16.94
C PRO A 305 8.87 -22.94 16.98
N VAL A 306 8.19 -23.63 17.90
CA VAL A 306 8.23 -25.10 18.03
C VAL A 306 7.67 -25.77 16.77
N LYS A 307 6.55 -25.30 16.24
CA LYS A 307 5.94 -25.83 15.01
C LYS A 307 6.91 -25.73 13.84
N TYR A 308 7.55 -24.57 13.66
CA TYR A 308 8.48 -24.35 12.54
C TYR A 308 9.77 -25.15 12.71
N SER A 309 10.26 -25.37 13.92
CA SER A 309 11.38 -26.26 14.18
C SER A 309 11.06 -27.72 13.76
N TRP A 310 9.86 -28.20 14.05
CA TRP A 310 9.39 -29.51 13.58
C TRP A 310 9.23 -29.59 12.07
N THR A 311 8.78 -28.54 11.42
CA THR A 311 8.66 -28.47 9.95
C THR A 311 10.03 -28.59 9.29
N ILE A 312 11.07 -27.95 9.84
CA ILE A 312 12.45 -28.08 9.36
C ILE A 312 12.92 -29.52 9.49
N LEU A 313 12.74 -30.12 10.67
CA LEU A 313 13.19 -31.50 10.94
C LEU A 313 12.52 -32.48 9.97
N LYS A 314 11.21 -32.33 9.76
CA LYS A 314 10.46 -33.16 8.80
C LYS A 314 10.98 -33.01 7.38
N ALA A 315 11.20 -31.79 6.91
CA ALA A 315 11.73 -31.52 5.56
C ALA A 315 13.14 -32.11 5.36
N LEU A 316 13.98 -32.08 6.38
CA LEU A 316 15.32 -32.71 6.33
C LEU A 316 15.26 -34.25 6.29
N ILE A 317 14.30 -34.86 6.99
CA ILE A 317 14.11 -36.32 6.99
C ILE A 317 13.54 -36.83 5.64
N GLU A 318 12.64 -36.07 5.02
CA GLU A 318 12.03 -36.45 3.72
C GLU A 318 13.00 -36.29 2.52
N MET A 319 14.20 -35.77 2.76
CA MET A 319 15.25 -35.57 1.74
C MET A 319 16.31 -36.67 1.74
N GLU A 320 16.38 -37.53 2.75
CA GLU A 320 17.19 -38.74 2.77
C GLU A 320 16.47 -39.89 2.04
#